data_99bb9138863f978b135ad101661bddbb
#
_entry.id   99bb9138863f978b135ad101661bddbb
#
_cell.length_a   1.000
_cell.length_b   1.000
_cell.length_c   1.000
_cell.angle_alpha   90.00
_cell.angle_beta   90.00
_cell.angle_gamma   90.00
#
_symmetry.space_group_name_H-M   'P 1'
#
loop_
_entity.id
_entity.type
_entity.pdbx_description
1 polymer ?
#
loop_
_entity_poly.entity_id
_entity_poly.type
_entity_poly.pdbx_seq_one_letter_code
_entity_poly.pdbx_strand_id
1 'polypeptide(L)'
;MRRITTLLIALFSFATLFAQQPQKVYCTITSSASVTNVSAYAGSISVNYGQESLNKSHLVDKQGKRMVFSSMIAALNHMAQYGWELVSTETKYERSLIDDRKFDKIVSIWILSKMVTDRSQITEGFTTRLM
;
A
#
# COMPACT_ATOMS: atom_id res chain seq x y z
N MET A 1 -13.38 43.38 27.85
CA MET A 1 -13.95 42.25 27.08
C MET A 1 -13.31 42.03 25.69
N ARG A 2 -12.99 43.06 24.92
CA ARG A 2 -12.33 42.90 23.60
C ARG A 2 -10.96 42.18 23.64
N ARG A 3 -10.14 42.38 24.66
CA ARG A 3 -8.80 41.76 24.76
C ARG A 3 -8.83 40.26 25.09
N ILE A 4 -9.85 39.80 25.81
CA ILE A 4 -9.99 38.38 26.20
C ILE A 4 -10.45 37.54 24.98
N THR A 5 -11.34 38.10 24.15
CA THR A 5 -11.84 37.43 22.94
C THR A 5 -10.72 37.23 21.92
N THR A 6 -9.81 38.20 21.76
CA THR A 6 -8.67 38.09 20.85
C THR A 6 -7.67 37.03 21.32
N LEU A 7 -7.47 36.90 22.62
CA LEU A 7 -6.58 35.89 23.20
C LEU A 7 -7.12 34.46 23.01
N LEU A 8 -8.43 34.28 23.14
CA LEU A 8 -9.09 32.99 22.92
C LEU A 8 -9.01 32.53 21.48
N ILE A 9 -9.18 33.42 20.51
CA ILE A 9 -9.08 33.14 19.10
C ILE A 9 -7.62 32.74 18.72
N ALA A 10 -6.62 33.41 19.28
CA ALA A 10 -5.22 33.08 19.09
C ALA A 10 -4.86 31.69 19.66
N LEU A 11 -5.39 31.31 20.81
CA LEU A 11 -5.17 29.97 21.38
C LEU A 11 -5.82 28.86 20.54
N PHE A 12 -7.01 29.09 19.99
CA PHE A 12 -7.67 28.11 19.10
C PHE A 12 -6.91 27.93 17.79
N SER A 13 -6.32 28.99 17.26
CA SER A 13 -5.52 28.92 16.02
C SER A 13 -4.22 28.12 16.20
N PHE A 14 -3.61 28.15 17.40
CA PHE A 14 -2.42 27.36 17.71
C PHE A 14 -2.73 25.86 17.89
N ALA A 15 -3.89 25.49 18.43
CA ALA A 15 -4.26 24.10 18.63
C ALA A 15 -4.45 23.35 17.29
N THR A 16 -4.89 24.02 16.24
CA THR A 16 -5.06 23.40 14.92
C THR A 16 -3.75 23.16 14.17
N LEU A 17 -2.68 23.90 14.48
CA LEU A 17 -1.36 23.71 13.87
C LEU A 17 -0.63 22.45 14.36
N PHE A 18 -0.93 21.97 15.57
CA PHE A 18 -0.31 20.75 16.11
C PHE A 18 -1.01 19.46 15.68
N ALA A 19 -2.25 19.54 15.17
CA ALA A 19 -3.06 18.37 14.84
C ALA A 19 -2.74 17.74 13.47
N GLN A 20 -1.87 18.34 12.65
CA GLN A 20 -1.65 17.93 11.26
C GLN A 20 -0.16 17.80 10.90
N GLN A 21 0.66 17.25 11.78
CA GLN A 21 2.04 16.94 11.39
C GLN A 21 2.04 15.74 10.42
N PRO A 22 2.65 15.88 9.24
CA PRO A 22 2.74 14.79 8.29
C PRO A 22 3.58 13.64 8.88
N GLN A 23 3.06 12.43 8.78
CA GLN A 23 3.73 11.20 9.20
C GLN A 23 4.07 10.36 7.98
N LYS A 24 5.27 9.80 7.97
CA LYS A 24 5.66 8.84 6.95
C LYS A 24 5.10 7.47 7.31
N VAL A 25 4.34 6.89 6.38
CA VAL A 25 3.80 5.54 6.49
C VAL A 25 4.36 4.67 5.37
N TYR A 26 4.33 3.36 5.57
CA TYR A 26 4.86 2.39 4.63
C TYR A 26 3.81 1.35 4.28
N CYS A 27 3.89 0.84 3.06
CA CYS A 27 3.19 -0.38 2.66
C CYS A 27 4.10 -1.26 1.82
N THR A 28 3.75 -2.53 1.69
CA THR A 28 4.37 -3.42 0.72
C THR A 28 3.35 -3.82 -0.33
N ILE A 29 3.79 -3.87 -1.58
CA ILE A 29 3.07 -4.55 -2.65
C ILE A 29 3.86 -5.82 -3.02
N THR A 30 3.16 -6.92 -3.16
CA THR A 30 3.76 -8.23 -3.38
C THR A 30 3.09 -8.92 -4.56
N SER A 31 3.88 -9.39 -5.48
CA SER A 31 3.47 -10.28 -6.57
C SER A 31 4.20 -11.61 -6.48
N SER A 32 3.53 -12.68 -6.86
CA SER A 32 4.15 -13.98 -6.97
C SER A 32 3.82 -14.62 -8.32
N ALA A 33 4.85 -15.14 -8.99
CA ALA A 33 4.74 -15.80 -10.29
C ALA A 33 5.47 -17.14 -10.28
N SER A 34 4.97 -18.10 -11.05
CA SER A 34 5.69 -19.35 -11.30
C SER A 34 6.85 -19.09 -12.26
N VAL A 35 8.01 -19.69 -12.01
CA VAL A 35 9.20 -19.55 -12.88
C VAL A 35 8.94 -20.08 -14.30
N THR A 36 7.99 -21.00 -14.47
CA THR A 36 7.62 -21.55 -15.77
C THR A 36 6.85 -20.57 -16.65
N ASN A 37 6.43 -19.42 -16.12
CA ASN A 37 5.59 -18.46 -16.83
C ASN A 37 6.10 -17.02 -16.67
N VAL A 38 7.36 -16.82 -16.99
CA VAL A 38 8.09 -15.53 -16.82
C VAL A 38 7.47 -14.38 -17.62
N SER A 39 6.68 -14.67 -18.64
CA SER A 39 5.99 -13.64 -19.46
C SER A 39 4.67 -13.15 -18.84
N ALA A 40 4.15 -13.81 -17.83
CA ALA A 40 2.86 -13.45 -17.23
C ALA A 40 3.04 -12.82 -15.84
N TYR A 41 3.68 -11.68 -15.79
CA TYR A 41 3.59 -10.80 -14.61
C TYR A 41 2.22 -10.10 -14.49
N ALA A 42 1.23 -10.59 -15.20
CA ALA A 42 -0.15 -10.24 -14.99
C ALA A 42 -0.65 -11.01 -13.79
N GLY A 43 -0.61 -10.40 -12.63
CA GLY A 43 -1.06 -11.02 -11.39
C GLY A 43 -1.82 -10.04 -10.52
N SER A 44 -2.55 -10.62 -9.58
CA SER A 44 -3.12 -9.84 -8.49
C SER A 44 -2.00 -9.43 -7.55
N ILE A 45 -2.04 -8.17 -7.12
CA ILE A 45 -1.08 -7.61 -6.18
C ILE A 45 -1.66 -7.71 -4.77
N SER A 46 -0.89 -8.31 -3.87
CA SER A 46 -1.18 -8.25 -2.44
C SER A 46 -0.59 -6.98 -1.86
N VAL A 47 -1.36 -6.32 -1.00
CA VAL A 47 -0.94 -5.10 -0.30
C VAL A 47 -0.95 -5.35 1.20
N ASN A 48 0.12 -4.94 1.87
CA ASN A 48 0.20 -4.90 3.33
C ASN A 48 0.56 -3.47 3.73
N TYR A 49 -0.34 -2.80 4.43
CA TYR A 49 -0.17 -1.44 4.96
C TYR A 49 -0.23 -1.40 6.49
N GLY A 50 0.03 -2.54 7.15
CA GLY A 50 -0.02 -2.66 8.60
C GLY A 50 -1.42 -2.87 9.16
N GLN A 51 -2.35 -3.42 8.36
CA GLN A 51 -3.66 -3.84 8.83
C GLN A 51 -3.54 -4.94 9.90
N GLU A 52 -4.45 -4.96 10.84
CA GLU A 52 -4.44 -5.92 11.97
C GLU A 52 -4.68 -7.37 11.52
N SER A 53 -5.34 -7.57 10.39
CA SER A 53 -5.56 -8.90 9.84
C SER A 53 -4.29 -9.46 9.22
N LEU A 54 -3.94 -10.69 9.56
CA LEU A 54 -2.87 -11.45 8.92
C LEU A 54 -3.23 -11.89 7.49
N ASN A 55 -4.48 -11.72 7.08
CA ASN A 55 -4.92 -12.06 5.73
C ASN A 55 -4.35 -11.07 4.72
N LYS A 56 -3.93 -11.61 3.58
CA LYS A 56 -3.47 -10.79 2.46
C LYS A 56 -4.63 -9.98 1.88
N SER A 57 -4.42 -8.70 1.69
CA SER A 57 -5.37 -7.83 0.99
C SER A 57 -4.97 -7.71 -0.47
N HIS A 58 -5.94 -7.76 -1.36
CA HIS A 58 -5.75 -7.48 -2.79
C HIS A 58 -6.35 -6.13 -3.15
N LEU A 59 -5.70 -5.44 -4.07
CA LEU A 59 -6.30 -4.26 -4.69
C LEU A 59 -7.54 -4.66 -5.49
N VAL A 60 -8.61 -3.95 -5.28
CA VAL A 60 -9.86 -4.13 -6.02
C VAL A 60 -10.29 -2.80 -6.65
N ASP A 61 -10.99 -2.89 -7.77
CA ASP A 61 -11.59 -1.73 -8.42
C ASP A 61 -12.85 -1.24 -7.68
N LYS A 62 -13.46 -0.19 -8.20
CA LYS A 62 -14.69 0.40 -7.62
C LYS A 62 -15.87 -0.59 -7.57
N GLN A 63 -15.86 -1.64 -8.37
CA GLN A 63 -16.86 -2.69 -8.40
C GLN A 63 -16.53 -3.87 -7.47
N GLY A 64 -15.40 -3.80 -6.75
CA GLY A 64 -14.94 -4.86 -5.85
C GLY A 64 -14.28 -6.02 -6.58
N LYS A 65 -13.97 -5.89 -7.87
CA LYS A 65 -13.26 -6.90 -8.65
C LYS A 65 -11.75 -6.75 -8.43
N ARG A 66 -11.06 -7.87 -8.29
CA ARG A 66 -9.60 -7.89 -8.13
C ARG A 66 -8.92 -7.24 -9.33
N MET A 67 -8.06 -6.26 -9.05
CA MET A 67 -7.23 -5.62 -10.07
C MET A 67 -6.09 -6.55 -10.48
N VAL A 68 -5.83 -6.59 -11.78
CA VAL A 68 -4.73 -7.36 -12.38
C VAL A 68 -3.82 -6.38 -13.09
N PHE A 69 -2.52 -6.46 -12.82
CA PHE A 69 -1.52 -5.59 -13.42
C PHE A 69 -0.64 -6.37 -14.38
N SER A 70 -0.27 -5.75 -15.49
CA SER A 70 0.63 -6.35 -16.49
C SER A 70 2.08 -6.45 -15.99
N SER A 71 2.44 -5.68 -14.97
CA SER A 71 3.78 -5.65 -14.38
C SER A 71 3.76 -5.00 -12.99
N MET A 72 4.85 -5.17 -12.23
CA MET A 72 5.05 -4.45 -10.96
C MET A 72 5.13 -2.93 -11.19
N ILE A 73 5.68 -2.49 -12.30
CA ILE A 73 5.71 -1.06 -12.66
C ILE A 73 4.29 -0.51 -12.86
N ALA A 74 3.40 -1.26 -13.51
CA ALA A 74 2.00 -0.85 -13.65
C ALA A 74 1.31 -0.71 -12.29
N ALA A 75 1.57 -1.63 -11.37
CA ALA A 75 1.07 -1.55 -10.01
C ALA A 75 1.67 -0.33 -9.26
N LEU A 76 2.97 -0.09 -9.39
CA LEU A 76 3.64 1.08 -8.80
C LEU A 76 3.03 2.38 -9.33
N ASN A 77 2.83 2.49 -10.63
CA ASN A 77 2.22 3.69 -11.24
C ASN A 77 0.79 3.92 -10.73
N HIS A 78 0.04 2.85 -10.51
CA HIS A 78 -1.28 2.95 -9.87
C HIS A 78 -1.18 3.50 -8.45
N MET A 79 -0.26 2.98 -7.63
CA MET A 79 -0.04 3.43 -6.26
C MET A 79 0.49 4.88 -6.21
N ALA A 80 1.34 5.25 -7.16
CA ALA A 80 1.92 6.59 -7.25
C ALA A 80 0.87 7.70 -7.48
N GLN A 81 -0.26 7.38 -8.11
CA GLN A 81 -1.37 8.32 -8.28
C GLN A 81 -1.94 8.78 -6.93
N TYR A 82 -1.74 8.01 -5.87
CA TYR A 82 -2.20 8.29 -4.51
C TYR A 82 -1.07 8.71 -3.58
N GLY A 83 0.09 9.10 -4.14
CA GLY A 83 1.22 9.65 -3.40
C GLY A 83 2.20 8.62 -2.83
N TRP A 84 2.08 7.34 -3.22
CA TRP A 84 3.04 6.33 -2.83
C TRP A 84 4.31 6.39 -3.67
N GLU A 85 5.46 6.30 -3.02
CA GLU A 85 6.79 6.33 -3.64
C GLU A 85 7.55 5.03 -3.31
N LEU A 86 8.30 4.52 -4.29
CA LEU A 86 9.13 3.34 -4.12
C LEU A 86 10.32 3.63 -3.20
N VAL A 87 10.49 2.82 -2.16
CA VAL A 87 11.64 2.89 -1.25
C VAL A 87 12.67 1.81 -1.61
N SER A 88 12.24 0.56 -1.75
CA SER A 88 13.11 -0.55 -2.08
C SER A 88 12.36 -1.72 -2.68
N THR A 89 13.10 -2.61 -3.32
CA THR A 89 12.59 -3.85 -3.91
C THR A 89 13.36 -5.04 -3.39
N GLU A 90 12.66 -6.14 -3.19
CA GLU A 90 13.24 -7.43 -2.84
C GLU A 90 12.64 -8.51 -3.76
N THR A 91 13.48 -9.43 -4.20
CA THR A 91 13.04 -10.61 -4.97
C THR A 91 13.48 -11.85 -4.24
N LYS A 92 12.54 -12.74 -3.96
CA LYS A 92 12.78 -14.04 -3.32
C LYS A 92 12.43 -15.17 -4.26
N TYR A 93 13.24 -16.21 -4.23
CA TYR A 93 12.94 -17.47 -4.88
C TYR A 93 12.45 -18.46 -3.83
N GLU A 94 11.23 -18.90 -3.97
CA GLU A 94 10.63 -19.89 -3.10
C GLU A 94 10.50 -21.21 -3.86
N ARG A 95 11.05 -22.28 -3.28
CA ARG A 95 10.85 -23.63 -3.76
C ARG A 95 9.73 -24.26 -2.97
N SER A 96 8.63 -24.56 -3.63
CA SER A 96 7.52 -25.27 -3.02
C SER A 96 7.55 -26.75 -3.43
N LEU A 97 7.51 -27.62 -2.45
CA LEU A 97 7.33 -29.07 -2.65
C LEU A 97 5.85 -29.36 -2.34
N ILE A 98 5.03 -29.39 -3.36
CA ILE A 98 3.67 -29.85 -3.25
C ILE A 98 3.55 -31.12 -4.08
N ASP A 99 3.25 -32.25 -3.43
CA ASP A 99 2.92 -33.51 -4.09
C ASP A 99 3.99 -33.99 -5.08
N ASP A 100 5.28 -34.05 -4.61
CA ASP A 100 6.48 -34.43 -5.38
C ASP A 100 6.76 -33.55 -6.63
N ARG A 101 6.00 -32.51 -6.87
CA ARG A 101 6.26 -31.53 -7.91
C ARG A 101 6.99 -30.34 -7.33
N LYS A 102 8.14 -30.01 -7.89
CA LYS A 102 8.90 -28.80 -7.57
C LYS A 102 8.28 -27.64 -8.32
N PHE A 103 7.66 -26.71 -7.60
CA PHE A 103 7.25 -25.43 -8.16
C PHE A 103 8.20 -24.36 -7.66
N ASP A 104 9.00 -23.82 -8.53
CA ASP A 104 9.77 -22.64 -8.24
C ASP A 104 8.88 -21.40 -8.43
N LYS A 105 8.88 -20.56 -7.44
CA LYS A 105 8.07 -19.36 -7.37
C LYS A 105 8.96 -18.14 -7.14
N ILE A 106 8.76 -17.11 -7.92
CA ILE A 106 9.41 -15.82 -7.73
C ILE A 106 8.42 -14.91 -7.00
N VAL A 107 8.85 -14.37 -5.86
CA VAL A 107 8.09 -13.40 -5.10
C VAL A 107 8.81 -12.06 -5.16
N SER A 108 8.15 -11.07 -5.73
CA SER A 108 8.63 -9.69 -5.77
C SER A 108 7.91 -8.89 -4.69
N ILE A 109 8.69 -8.28 -3.78
CA ILE A 109 8.19 -7.46 -2.67
C ILE A 109 8.74 -6.05 -2.87
N TRP A 110 7.86 -5.08 -3.01
CA TRP A 110 8.24 -3.69 -3.15
C TRP A 110 7.73 -2.91 -1.96
N ILE A 111 8.62 -2.17 -1.33
CA ILE A 111 8.32 -1.32 -0.18
C ILE A 111 8.07 0.10 -0.69
N LEU A 112 6.92 0.64 -0.34
CA LEU A 112 6.50 1.99 -0.70
C LEU A 112 6.35 2.84 0.56
N SER A 113 6.53 4.14 0.43
CA SER A 113 6.25 5.12 1.48
C SER A 113 5.36 6.24 0.99
N LYS A 114 4.64 6.85 1.91
CA LYS A 114 3.76 7.99 1.66
C LYS A 114 3.75 8.90 2.89
N MET A 115 3.71 10.21 2.66
CA MET A 115 3.44 11.17 3.73
C MET A 115 1.92 11.33 3.88
N VAL A 116 1.43 11.19 5.11
CA VAL A 116 0.01 11.34 5.44
C VAL A 116 -0.15 12.27 6.62
N THR A 117 -1.22 13.02 6.65
CA THR A 117 -1.65 13.84 7.80
C THR A 117 -2.76 13.17 8.58
N ASP A 118 -3.47 12.24 7.97
CA ASP A 118 -4.53 11.43 8.56
C ASP A 118 -4.41 9.97 8.13
N ARG A 119 -4.73 9.03 9.01
CA ARG A 119 -4.64 7.59 8.73
C ARG A 119 -5.58 7.13 7.62
N SER A 120 -6.69 7.81 7.38
CA SER A 120 -7.60 7.52 6.27
C SER A 120 -6.91 7.64 4.90
N GLN A 121 -5.89 8.47 4.81
CA GLN A 121 -5.11 8.67 3.58
C GLN A 121 -4.26 7.46 3.18
N ILE A 122 -4.04 6.49 4.09
CA ILE A 122 -3.31 5.26 3.79
C ILE A 122 -4.05 4.45 2.73
N THR A 123 -5.37 4.35 2.84
CA THR A 123 -6.23 3.59 1.91
C THR A 123 -6.94 4.48 0.90
N GLU A 124 -6.58 5.78 0.84
CA GLU A 124 -7.16 6.72 -0.11
C GLU A 124 -6.89 6.27 -1.54
N GLY A 125 -7.97 6.22 -2.33
CA GLY A 125 -7.92 5.93 -3.75
C GLY A 125 -7.79 4.46 -4.11
N PHE A 126 -7.63 3.56 -3.14
CA PHE A 126 -7.71 2.14 -3.40
C PHE A 126 -8.54 1.42 -2.35
N THR A 127 -9.29 0.46 -2.80
CA THR A 127 -10.03 -0.45 -1.93
C THR A 127 -9.28 -1.77 -1.85
N THR A 128 -9.23 -2.38 -0.69
CA THR A 128 -8.65 -3.69 -0.48
C THR A 128 -9.73 -4.69 -0.08
N ARG A 129 -9.59 -5.92 -0.55
CA ARG A 129 -10.42 -7.04 -0.13
C ARG A 129 -9.53 -8.06 0.58
N LEU A 130 -9.93 -8.43 1.78
CA LEU A 130 -9.34 -9.55 2.49
C LEU A 130 -9.66 -10.86 1.76
N MET A 131 -8.68 -11.75 1.72
CA MET A 131 -8.88 -13.13 1.24
C MET A 131 -9.30 -14.06 2.36
#